data_5594ccdb39742df32b91565ed841eab2
#
_entry.id   5594ccdb39742df32b91565ed841eab2
#
_cell.length_a   1.000
_cell.length_b   1.000
_cell.length_c   1.000
_cell.angle_alpha   90.00
_cell.angle_beta   90.00
_cell.angle_gamma   90.00
#
_symmetry.space_group_name_H-M   'P 1'
#
loop_
_entity.id
_entity.type
_entity.pdbx_description
1 polymer ?
#
loop_
_entity_poly.entity_id
_entity_poly.type
_entity_poly.pdbx_seq_one_letter_code
_entity_poly.pdbx_strand_id
1 'polypeptide(L)'
;MKLHLKIWRQAGPTAEGHFESIDVDDAVPQMSILELLDHVNEGLIEAGKEPFAFASDCREGICGTCGLNVNGRPHGPEKNKPSCHQRLVSYSDGDTLEIEPLRSAAYPVIKDMIVDRSALDRVMQQGGYVSVNAGTAPDADTLHMNHQTAELALDHAACIGCGACVAACPNGAAHLFTGAKLVHLSLMPLGKEERGKRARKMVDEVETNFGPCSLYGECADVCPAGIPLTAVAAINKERARAALSAKDH
;
A
#
# COMPACT_ATOMS: atom_id res chain seq x y z
N MET A 1 18.64 22.68 -5.90
CA MET A 1 17.90 22.62 -7.17
C MET A 1 16.56 23.33 -7.01
N LYS A 2 16.07 23.91 -8.11
CA LYS A 2 14.76 24.56 -8.13
C LYS A 2 13.70 23.54 -8.52
N LEU A 3 12.56 23.58 -7.84
CA LEU A 3 11.41 22.73 -8.14
C LEU A 3 10.13 23.57 -8.10
N HIS A 4 9.20 23.29 -9.00
CA HIS A 4 7.87 23.86 -9.02
C HIS A 4 6.88 22.83 -8.48
N LEU A 5 6.37 23.01 -7.25
CA LEU A 5 5.49 22.07 -6.62
C LEU A 5 4.03 22.45 -6.85
N LYS A 6 3.22 21.48 -7.19
CA LYS A 6 1.75 21.54 -7.13
C LYS A 6 1.30 20.55 -6.09
N ILE A 7 0.90 21.05 -4.92
CA ILE A 7 0.54 20.22 -3.79
C ILE A 7 -0.97 20.29 -3.56
N TRP A 8 -1.61 19.13 -3.40
CA TRP A 8 -3.04 19.06 -3.17
C TRP A 8 -3.45 19.61 -1.81
N ARG A 9 -4.44 20.50 -1.81
CA ARG A 9 -5.08 21.07 -0.63
C ARG A 9 -6.55 20.70 -0.59
N GLN A 10 -7.01 20.10 0.50
CA GLN A 10 -8.40 19.75 0.72
C GLN A 10 -8.70 19.70 2.22
N ALA A 11 -9.65 20.54 2.68
CA ALA A 11 -9.94 20.70 4.11
C ALA A 11 -10.66 19.49 4.74
N GLY A 12 -11.27 18.63 3.95
CA GLY A 12 -12.01 17.46 4.47
C GLY A 12 -12.68 16.66 3.37
N PRO A 13 -13.38 15.55 3.72
CA PRO A 13 -13.94 14.61 2.76
C PRO A 13 -14.96 15.20 1.78
N THR A 14 -15.71 16.21 2.21
CA THR A 14 -16.76 16.87 1.43
C THR A 14 -16.32 18.21 0.83
N ALA A 15 -15.11 18.68 1.19
CA ALA A 15 -14.57 19.93 0.66
C ALA A 15 -14.05 19.72 -0.77
N GLU A 16 -14.21 20.74 -1.60
CA GLU A 16 -13.56 20.79 -2.90
C GLU A 16 -12.04 20.93 -2.70
N GLY A 17 -11.27 20.10 -3.39
CA GLY A 17 -9.82 20.15 -3.35
C GLY A 17 -9.24 20.87 -4.57
N HIS A 18 -8.06 21.45 -4.40
CA HIS A 18 -7.33 22.15 -5.46
C HIS A 18 -5.83 22.00 -5.28
N PHE A 19 -5.06 22.32 -6.31
CA PHE A 19 -3.61 22.40 -6.21
C PHE A 19 -3.16 23.80 -5.80
N GLU A 20 -2.30 23.87 -4.79
CA GLU A 20 -1.51 25.07 -4.47
C GLU A 20 -0.14 24.97 -5.10
N SER A 21 0.34 26.05 -5.70
CA SER A 21 1.67 26.12 -6.31
C SER A 21 2.68 26.74 -5.34
N ILE A 22 3.81 26.08 -5.18
CA ILE A 22 4.91 26.53 -4.33
C ILE A 22 6.22 26.34 -5.10
N ASP A 23 7.05 27.38 -5.16
CA ASP A 23 8.41 27.30 -5.71
C ASP A 23 9.39 27.03 -4.57
N VAL A 24 10.28 26.07 -4.77
CA VAL A 24 11.38 25.74 -3.87
C VAL A 24 12.67 25.93 -4.64
N ASP A 25 13.53 26.84 -4.17
CA ASP A 25 14.79 27.20 -4.86
C ASP A 25 16.01 26.44 -4.33
N ASP A 26 15.92 25.87 -3.14
CA ASP A 26 17.01 25.30 -2.35
C ASP A 26 16.87 23.79 -2.07
N ALA A 27 15.99 23.10 -2.79
CA ALA A 27 15.85 21.66 -2.66
C ALA A 27 17.18 20.92 -2.90
N VAL A 28 17.46 19.93 -2.05
CA VAL A 28 18.69 19.13 -2.15
C VAL A 28 18.36 17.79 -2.82
N PRO A 29 19.10 17.33 -3.83
CA PRO A 29 18.80 16.10 -4.56
C PRO A 29 18.69 14.84 -3.69
N GLN A 30 19.35 14.82 -2.54
CA GLN A 30 19.32 13.70 -1.60
C GLN A 30 18.07 13.65 -0.74
N MET A 31 17.28 14.74 -0.65
CA MET A 31 16.01 14.75 0.06
C MET A 31 15.05 13.70 -0.52
N SER A 32 14.28 13.08 0.35
CA SER A 32 13.10 12.32 -0.06
C SER A 32 11.91 13.27 -0.34
N ILE A 33 10.87 12.75 -0.98
CA ILE A 33 9.60 13.50 -1.16
C ILE A 33 9.03 13.95 0.18
N LEU A 34 9.16 13.15 1.24
CA LEU A 34 8.66 13.55 2.57
C LEU A 34 9.50 14.66 3.21
N GLU A 35 10.83 14.61 3.06
CA GLU A 35 11.72 15.67 3.53
C GLU A 35 11.48 16.99 2.76
N LEU A 36 11.16 16.91 1.47
CA LEU A 36 10.74 18.08 0.69
C LEU A 36 9.42 18.66 1.23
N LEU A 37 8.44 17.82 1.57
CA LEU A 37 7.18 18.28 2.18
C LEU A 37 7.39 18.87 3.58
N ASP A 38 8.30 18.30 4.39
CA ASP A 38 8.68 18.89 5.67
C ASP A 38 9.29 20.29 5.47
N HIS A 39 10.23 20.43 4.54
CA HIS A 39 10.89 21.72 4.23
C HIS A 39 9.87 22.79 3.78
N VAL A 40 8.93 22.41 2.91
CA VAL A 40 7.81 23.30 2.52
C VAL A 40 6.96 23.69 3.71
N ASN A 41 6.62 22.74 4.57
CA ASN A 41 5.79 23.00 5.75
C ASN A 41 6.49 23.89 6.79
N GLU A 42 7.80 23.74 6.99
CA GLU A 42 8.58 24.65 7.83
C GLU A 42 8.47 26.09 7.35
N GLY A 43 8.64 26.33 6.04
CA GLY A 43 8.50 27.67 5.47
C GLY A 43 7.07 28.22 5.57
N LEU A 44 6.04 27.38 5.45
CA LEU A 44 4.64 27.78 5.65
C LEU A 44 4.38 28.18 7.10
N ILE A 45 4.87 27.39 8.06
CA ILE A 45 4.70 27.66 9.50
C ILE A 45 5.40 28.96 9.89
N GLU A 46 6.62 29.20 9.43
CA GLU A 46 7.35 30.46 9.66
C GLU A 46 6.60 31.67 9.08
N ALA A 47 5.92 31.49 7.93
CA ALA A 47 5.07 32.50 7.32
C ALA A 47 3.68 32.66 7.98
N GLY A 48 3.39 31.89 9.05
CA GLY A 48 2.07 31.89 9.72
C GLY A 48 0.94 31.28 8.87
N LYS A 49 1.28 30.44 7.89
CA LYS A 49 0.33 29.73 7.01
C LYS A 49 0.11 28.31 7.48
N GLU A 50 -1.01 27.73 7.06
CA GLU A 50 -1.33 26.33 7.38
C GLU A 50 -0.43 25.37 6.61
N PRO A 51 0.26 24.43 7.29
CA PRO A 51 1.07 23.39 6.64
C PRO A 51 0.17 22.38 5.89
N PHE A 52 0.75 21.69 4.92
CA PHE A 52 0.08 20.57 4.24
C PHE A 52 0.04 19.34 5.15
N ALA A 53 -1.14 18.71 5.21
CA ALA A 53 -1.29 17.46 5.95
C ALA A 53 -0.88 16.26 5.06
N PHE A 54 0.07 15.46 5.52
CA PHE A 54 0.44 14.19 4.93
C PHE A 54 0.78 13.16 6.01
N ALA A 55 0.60 11.89 5.70
CA ALA A 55 0.86 10.81 6.64
C ALA A 55 2.31 10.32 6.53
N SER A 56 3.02 10.24 7.66
CA SER A 56 4.34 9.62 7.73
C SER A 56 4.55 9.02 9.12
N ASP A 57 5.37 7.96 9.19
CA ASP A 57 5.71 7.31 10.45
C ASP A 57 7.16 6.82 10.42
N CYS A 58 7.45 5.56 10.05
CA CYS A 58 8.78 4.97 10.17
C CYS A 58 9.86 5.66 9.33
N ARG A 59 9.53 6.22 8.18
CA ARG A 59 10.44 6.79 7.16
C ARG A 59 11.53 5.82 6.66
N GLU A 60 11.33 4.52 6.89
CA GLU A 60 12.27 3.44 6.53
C GLU A 60 11.66 2.42 5.55
N GLY A 61 10.54 2.78 4.92
CA GLY A 61 9.93 1.97 3.88
C GLY A 61 9.15 0.74 4.35
N ILE A 62 8.83 0.61 5.64
CA ILE A 62 8.24 -0.61 6.22
C ILE A 62 6.82 -0.47 6.78
N CYS A 63 6.36 0.74 7.12
CA CYS A 63 5.04 0.92 7.77
C CYS A 63 3.87 1.08 6.78
N GLY A 64 4.12 1.44 5.51
CA GLY A 64 3.09 1.67 4.50
C GLY A 64 2.26 2.94 4.67
N THR A 65 2.62 3.84 5.60
CA THR A 65 1.80 5.01 5.95
C THR A 65 1.94 6.15 4.92
N CYS A 66 3.12 6.36 4.35
CA CYS A 66 3.49 7.50 3.52
C CYS A 66 3.00 7.45 2.05
N GLY A 67 1.85 6.84 1.79
CA GLY A 67 1.31 6.72 0.43
C GLY A 67 0.89 8.07 -0.15
N LEU A 68 1.55 8.50 -1.23
CA LEU A 68 1.27 9.70 -2.02
C LEU A 68 1.30 9.34 -3.51
N ASN A 69 0.56 10.10 -4.33
CA ASN A 69 0.81 10.15 -5.77
C ASN A 69 1.81 11.27 -6.08
N VAL A 70 2.79 10.97 -6.90
CA VAL A 70 3.72 11.97 -7.42
C VAL A 70 3.72 11.87 -8.94
N ASN A 71 3.34 12.96 -9.60
CA ASN A 71 3.14 13.02 -11.06
C ASN A 71 2.24 11.88 -11.58
N GLY A 72 1.12 11.64 -10.90
CA GLY A 72 0.12 10.63 -11.27
C GLY A 72 0.53 9.17 -10.96
N ARG A 73 1.71 8.93 -10.36
CA ARG A 73 2.16 7.59 -9.99
C ARG A 73 2.19 7.40 -8.48
N PRO A 74 1.51 6.38 -7.93
CA PRO A 74 1.62 6.02 -6.52
C PRO A 74 3.08 5.83 -6.09
N HIS A 75 3.47 6.49 -5.02
CA HIS A 75 4.81 6.61 -4.46
C HIS A 75 5.80 7.45 -5.28
N GLY A 76 5.71 7.54 -6.59
CA GLY A 76 6.66 8.25 -7.46
C GLY A 76 7.36 7.35 -8.49
N PRO A 77 8.37 7.88 -9.21
CA PRO A 77 8.93 7.23 -10.40
C PRO A 77 9.84 6.02 -10.12
N GLU A 78 10.51 5.98 -8.97
CA GLU A 78 11.45 4.89 -8.67
C GLU A 78 10.71 3.61 -8.26
N LYS A 79 11.06 2.49 -8.89
CA LYS A 79 10.46 1.18 -8.61
C LYS A 79 10.89 0.63 -7.24
N ASN A 80 10.02 -0.14 -6.62
CA ASN A 80 10.27 -0.82 -5.35
C ASN A 80 10.68 0.13 -4.21
N LYS A 81 10.17 1.37 -4.24
CA LYS A 81 10.40 2.38 -3.21
C LYS A 81 9.11 3.08 -2.81
N PRO A 82 8.78 3.16 -1.52
CA PRO A 82 7.68 3.99 -1.04
C PRO A 82 8.08 5.48 -1.05
N SER A 83 7.12 6.39 -0.88
CA SER A 83 7.35 7.84 -0.98
C SER A 83 8.44 8.37 -0.05
N CYS A 84 8.64 7.76 1.13
CA CYS A 84 9.73 8.13 2.03
C CYS A 84 11.13 7.75 1.50
N HIS A 85 11.23 6.90 0.48
CA HIS A 85 12.48 6.51 -0.17
C HIS A 85 12.63 7.03 -1.61
N GLN A 86 11.62 7.73 -2.14
CA GLN A 86 11.73 8.44 -3.42
C GLN A 86 12.61 9.66 -3.24
N ARG A 87 13.73 9.74 -3.94
CA ARG A 87 14.69 10.82 -3.80
C ARG A 87 14.58 11.84 -4.92
N LEU A 88 14.89 13.11 -4.60
CA LEU A 88 14.84 14.21 -5.58
C LEU A 88 15.90 14.09 -6.67
N VAL A 89 16.90 13.23 -6.50
CA VAL A 89 17.88 12.90 -7.56
C VAL A 89 17.24 12.36 -8.83
N SER A 90 16.01 11.85 -8.74
CA SER A 90 15.22 11.37 -9.90
C SER A 90 14.58 12.50 -10.71
N TYR A 91 14.76 13.76 -10.30
CA TYR A 91 14.20 14.95 -10.95
C TYR A 91 15.32 15.92 -11.35
N SER A 92 15.01 16.80 -12.30
CA SER A 92 15.93 17.82 -12.82
C SER A 92 15.60 19.20 -12.24
N ASP A 93 16.59 20.09 -12.32
CA ASP A 93 16.38 21.50 -11.98
C ASP A 93 15.31 22.13 -12.85
N GLY A 94 14.32 22.78 -12.25
CA GLY A 94 13.17 23.37 -12.92
C GLY A 94 12.00 22.42 -13.16
N ASP A 95 12.07 21.15 -12.73
CA ASP A 95 10.94 20.22 -12.88
C ASP A 95 9.74 20.63 -12.04
N THR A 96 8.55 20.24 -12.54
CA THR A 96 7.28 20.36 -11.79
C THR A 96 6.95 19.03 -11.16
N LEU A 97 6.69 19.04 -9.85
CA LEU A 97 6.20 17.90 -9.09
C LEU A 97 4.75 18.15 -8.65
N GLU A 98 3.86 17.31 -9.14
CA GLU A 98 2.47 17.28 -8.70
C GLU A 98 2.33 16.21 -7.61
N ILE A 99 1.95 16.64 -6.39
CA ILE A 99 1.86 15.77 -5.21
C ILE A 99 0.41 15.79 -4.73
N GLU A 100 -0.21 14.62 -4.70
CA GLU A 100 -1.62 14.46 -4.37
C GLU A 100 -1.87 13.19 -3.54
N PRO A 101 -3.08 13.04 -2.92
CA PRO A 101 -3.41 11.83 -2.18
C PRO A 101 -3.48 10.60 -3.09
N LEU A 102 -3.32 9.41 -2.51
CA LEU A 102 -3.66 8.17 -3.20
C LEU A 102 -5.14 8.17 -3.56
N ARG A 103 -5.47 8.21 -4.85
CA ARG A 103 -6.85 8.31 -5.31
C ARG A 103 -7.47 6.93 -5.53
N SER A 104 -8.57 6.68 -4.85
CA SER A 104 -9.44 5.53 -5.07
C SER A 104 -10.82 5.83 -4.50
N ALA A 105 -11.87 5.27 -5.09
CA ALA A 105 -13.20 5.33 -4.50
C ALA A 105 -13.26 4.72 -3.07
N ALA A 106 -12.35 3.79 -2.77
CA ALA A 106 -12.22 3.16 -1.46
C ALA A 106 -11.39 3.99 -0.46
N TYR A 107 -10.81 5.13 -0.89
CA TYR A 107 -9.93 5.96 -0.06
C TYR A 107 -10.43 7.41 -0.01
N PRO A 108 -11.48 7.70 0.77
CA PRO A 108 -11.92 9.09 0.94
C PRO A 108 -10.80 9.93 1.57
N VAL A 109 -10.64 11.17 1.08
CA VAL A 109 -9.66 12.11 1.62
C VAL A 109 -10.12 12.56 3.01
N ILE A 110 -9.25 12.46 3.99
CA ILE A 110 -9.44 13.01 5.34
C ILE A 110 -9.06 14.49 5.35
N LYS A 111 -7.85 14.80 4.90
CA LYS A 111 -7.31 16.16 4.74
C LYS A 111 -6.09 16.16 3.83
N ASP A 112 -6.01 17.05 2.87
CA ASP A 112 -4.91 17.20 1.92
C ASP A 112 -4.49 15.86 1.30
N MET A 113 -3.29 15.34 1.61
CA MET A 113 -2.79 14.06 1.13
C MET A 113 -3.14 12.87 2.04
N ILE A 114 -3.81 13.10 3.18
CA ILE A 114 -4.21 12.01 4.08
C ILE A 114 -5.53 11.39 3.60
N VAL A 115 -5.54 10.09 3.41
CA VAL A 115 -6.73 9.32 3.02
C VAL A 115 -7.08 8.25 4.05
N ASP A 116 -8.36 7.92 4.16
CA ASP A 116 -8.84 6.78 4.95
C ASP A 116 -8.65 5.48 4.16
N ARG A 117 -7.78 4.60 4.67
CA ARG A 117 -7.52 3.28 4.10
C ARG A 117 -8.10 2.14 4.93
N SER A 118 -9.02 2.43 5.84
CA SER A 118 -9.65 1.43 6.73
C SER A 118 -10.34 0.29 5.97
N ALA A 119 -10.66 0.49 4.69
CA ALA A 119 -11.14 -0.57 3.82
C ALA A 119 -10.15 -1.76 3.71
N LEU A 120 -8.83 -1.50 3.73
CA LEU A 120 -7.82 -2.56 3.77
C LEU A 120 -7.77 -3.26 5.13
N ASP A 121 -7.96 -2.51 6.20
CA ASP A 121 -7.99 -3.08 7.56
C ASP A 121 -9.19 -4.02 7.73
N ARG A 122 -10.35 -3.69 7.13
CA ARG A 122 -11.50 -4.60 7.11
C ARG A 122 -11.18 -5.93 6.43
N VAL A 123 -10.45 -5.90 5.30
CA VAL A 123 -9.97 -7.14 4.65
C VAL A 123 -9.07 -7.95 5.58
N MET A 124 -8.16 -7.28 6.31
CA MET A 124 -7.29 -7.95 7.28
C MET A 124 -8.09 -8.57 8.43
N GLN A 125 -9.10 -7.89 8.94
CA GLN A 125 -9.99 -8.39 10.00
C GLN A 125 -10.75 -9.66 9.61
N GLN A 126 -10.99 -9.87 8.31
CA GLN A 126 -11.68 -11.07 7.81
C GLN A 126 -10.80 -12.33 7.78
N GLY A 127 -9.51 -12.23 8.03
CA GLY A 127 -8.65 -13.42 8.07
C GLY A 127 -7.18 -13.19 7.74
N GLY A 128 -6.72 -11.93 7.66
CA GLY A 128 -5.32 -11.61 7.41
C GLY A 128 -4.36 -11.97 8.57
N TYR A 129 -4.74 -12.91 9.42
CA TYR A 129 -4.01 -13.33 10.62
C TYR A 129 -4.22 -14.83 10.88
N VAL A 130 -3.50 -15.38 11.86
CA VAL A 130 -3.69 -16.75 12.39
C VAL A 130 -4.39 -16.62 13.74
N SER A 131 -5.57 -17.24 13.89
CA SER A 131 -6.38 -17.21 15.14
C SER A 131 -6.38 -18.52 15.91
N VAL A 132 -5.92 -19.63 15.31
CA VAL A 132 -5.82 -20.91 16.01
C VAL A 132 -4.74 -20.85 17.09
N ASN A 133 -5.02 -21.48 18.23
CA ASN A 133 -4.01 -21.64 19.26
C ASN A 133 -2.93 -22.60 18.77
N ALA A 134 -1.76 -22.06 18.46
CA ALA A 134 -0.60 -22.83 17.99
C ALA A 134 0.21 -23.48 19.13
N GLY A 135 -0.18 -23.23 20.39
CA GLY A 135 0.57 -23.70 21.57
C GLY A 135 1.91 -22.99 21.74
N THR A 136 2.87 -23.67 22.33
CA THR A 136 4.26 -23.23 22.47
C THR A 136 4.98 -23.36 21.12
N ALA A 137 5.93 -22.47 20.83
CA ALA A 137 6.77 -22.62 19.65
C ALA A 137 7.47 -24.00 19.66
N PRO A 138 7.43 -24.74 18.55
CA PRO A 138 8.13 -26.04 18.49
C PRO A 138 9.63 -25.82 18.56
N ASP A 139 10.37 -26.87 18.96
CA ASP A 139 11.81 -26.87 18.88
C ASP A 139 12.29 -26.66 17.43
N ALA A 140 13.49 -26.11 17.29
CA ALA A 140 14.09 -25.91 15.98
C ALA A 140 14.07 -27.20 15.15
N ASP A 141 13.81 -27.07 13.87
CA ASP A 141 13.75 -28.19 12.89
C ASP A 141 12.62 -29.20 13.07
N THR A 142 11.68 -29.01 14.00
CA THR A 142 10.55 -29.95 14.16
C THR A 142 9.45 -29.76 13.12
N LEU A 143 9.33 -28.57 12.54
CA LEU A 143 8.41 -28.27 11.43
C LEU A 143 9.21 -27.91 10.18
N HIS A 144 9.52 -28.89 9.37
CA HIS A 144 10.26 -28.69 8.15
C HIS A 144 9.42 -27.97 7.09
N MET A 145 9.97 -26.88 6.56
CA MET A 145 9.43 -26.18 5.40
C MET A 145 10.47 -26.24 4.27
N ASN A 146 10.03 -26.58 3.08
CA ASN A 146 10.88 -26.50 1.89
C ASN A 146 11.34 -25.04 1.67
N HIS A 147 12.63 -24.85 1.38
CA HIS A 147 13.23 -23.53 1.19
C HIS A 147 12.44 -22.67 0.18
N GLN A 148 12.10 -23.21 -0.99
CA GLN A 148 11.33 -22.47 -2.01
C GLN A 148 9.96 -22.05 -1.50
N THR A 149 9.31 -22.88 -0.69
CA THR A 149 8.01 -22.52 -0.08
C THR A 149 8.17 -21.44 0.96
N ALA A 150 9.24 -21.49 1.77
CA ALA A 150 9.54 -20.47 2.77
C ALA A 150 9.84 -19.11 2.10
N GLU A 151 10.70 -19.07 1.09
CA GLU A 151 11.00 -17.87 0.32
C GLU A 151 9.71 -17.27 -0.31
N LEU A 152 8.90 -18.10 -0.96
CA LEU A 152 7.64 -17.65 -1.55
C LEU A 152 6.68 -17.07 -0.49
N ALA A 153 6.64 -17.65 0.70
CA ALA A 153 5.84 -17.11 1.81
C ALA A 153 6.37 -15.75 2.26
N LEU A 154 7.68 -15.60 2.41
CA LEU A 154 8.36 -14.37 2.82
C LEU A 154 8.19 -13.25 1.79
N ASP A 155 8.36 -13.55 0.49
CA ASP A 155 8.14 -12.59 -0.60
C ASP A 155 6.74 -11.96 -0.52
N HIS A 156 5.72 -12.76 -0.22
CA HIS A 156 4.35 -12.26 -0.08
C HIS A 156 4.11 -11.58 1.29
N ALA A 157 4.82 -12.00 2.34
CA ALA A 157 4.79 -11.35 3.65
C ALA A 157 5.36 -9.91 3.61
N ALA A 158 6.23 -9.61 2.64
CA ALA A 158 6.82 -8.28 2.45
C ALA A 158 5.79 -7.16 2.19
N CYS A 159 4.53 -7.49 1.89
CA CYS A 159 3.48 -6.50 1.68
C CYS A 159 3.27 -5.60 2.92
N ILE A 160 3.58 -4.31 2.78
CA ILE A 160 3.49 -3.28 3.84
C ILE A 160 2.11 -2.64 3.97
N GLY A 161 1.10 -3.06 3.20
CA GLY A 161 -0.27 -2.55 3.31
C GLY A 161 -0.44 -1.08 2.91
N CYS A 162 0.44 -0.51 2.10
CA CYS A 162 0.43 0.91 1.75
C CYS A 162 -0.78 1.37 0.92
N GLY A 163 -1.44 0.46 0.19
CA GLY A 163 -2.62 0.77 -0.61
C GLY A 163 -2.33 1.31 -2.03
N ALA A 164 -1.06 1.48 -2.41
CA ALA A 164 -0.68 1.97 -3.75
C ALA A 164 -1.25 1.11 -4.89
N CYS A 165 -1.33 -0.20 -4.69
CA CYS A 165 -1.90 -1.14 -5.66
C CYS A 165 -3.36 -0.87 -5.99
N VAL A 166 -4.15 -0.39 -5.04
CA VAL A 166 -5.56 -0.01 -5.24
C VAL A 166 -5.63 1.33 -5.99
N ALA A 167 -4.79 2.29 -5.59
CA ALA A 167 -4.76 3.61 -6.22
C ALA A 167 -4.29 3.56 -7.69
N ALA A 168 -3.36 2.66 -8.02
CA ALA A 168 -2.90 2.46 -9.40
C ALA A 168 -3.89 1.67 -10.27
N CYS A 169 -4.79 0.91 -9.66
CA CYS A 169 -5.70 0.07 -10.41
C CYS A 169 -6.84 0.88 -11.03
N PRO A 170 -7.08 0.84 -12.35
CA PRO A 170 -8.19 1.57 -12.98
C PRO A 170 -9.56 1.21 -12.38
N ASN A 171 -9.71 0.00 -11.87
CA ASN A 171 -10.94 -0.46 -11.22
C ASN A 171 -10.93 -0.26 -9.70
N GLY A 172 -9.85 0.23 -9.10
CA GLY A 172 -9.72 0.31 -7.65
C GLY A 172 -9.72 -1.06 -6.95
N ALA A 173 -9.17 -2.10 -7.58
CA ALA A 173 -9.16 -3.47 -7.06
C ALA A 173 -8.07 -3.69 -6.01
N ALA A 174 -8.40 -4.33 -4.87
CA ALA A 174 -7.44 -4.65 -3.79
C ALA A 174 -6.86 -6.08 -3.90
N HIS A 175 -6.95 -6.70 -5.07
CA HIS A 175 -6.57 -8.11 -5.25
C HIS A 175 -5.09 -8.39 -5.01
N LEU A 176 -4.17 -7.48 -5.35
CA LEU A 176 -2.75 -7.70 -5.08
C LEU A 176 -2.47 -7.76 -3.57
N PHE A 177 -3.03 -6.81 -2.81
CA PHE A 177 -2.94 -6.79 -1.33
C PHE A 177 -3.52 -8.06 -0.71
N THR A 178 -4.75 -8.42 -1.07
CA THR A 178 -5.45 -9.59 -0.54
C THR A 178 -4.74 -10.88 -0.92
N GLY A 179 -4.30 -10.99 -2.17
CA GLY A 179 -3.54 -12.15 -2.68
C GLY A 179 -2.23 -12.34 -1.94
N ALA A 180 -1.49 -11.28 -1.66
CA ALA A 180 -0.25 -11.34 -0.88
C ALA A 180 -0.51 -11.96 0.52
N LYS A 181 -1.54 -11.50 1.23
CA LYS A 181 -1.90 -12.04 2.55
C LYS A 181 -2.38 -13.50 2.48
N LEU A 182 -3.22 -13.84 1.49
CA LEU A 182 -3.69 -15.21 1.30
C LEU A 182 -2.55 -16.17 0.96
N VAL A 183 -1.62 -15.79 0.08
CA VAL A 183 -0.47 -16.66 -0.27
C VAL A 183 0.43 -16.86 0.95
N HIS A 184 0.85 -15.78 1.61
CA HIS A 184 1.67 -15.84 2.81
C HIS A 184 1.09 -16.83 3.83
N LEU A 185 -0.14 -16.59 4.29
CA LEU A 185 -0.78 -17.40 5.34
C LEU A 185 -1.14 -18.82 4.89
N SER A 186 -1.37 -19.04 3.59
CA SER A 186 -1.66 -20.37 3.04
C SER A 186 -0.44 -21.26 2.92
N LEU A 187 0.75 -20.67 2.84
CA LEU A 187 2.02 -21.40 2.75
C LEU A 187 2.62 -21.70 4.13
N MET A 188 2.23 -20.96 5.16
CA MET A 188 2.68 -21.20 6.53
C MET A 188 2.24 -22.58 7.03
N PRO A 189 3.06 -23.28 7.83
CA PRO A 189 2.73 -24.60 8.37
C PRO A 189 1.55 -24.56 9.34
N LEU A 190 1.35 -23.43 10.02
CA LEU A 190 0.24 -23.19 10.96
C LEU A 190 -0.94 -22.49 10.27
N GLY A 191 -2.14 -22.68 10.81
CA GLY A 191 -3.35 -22.00 10.31
C GLY A 191 -3.95 -22.63 9.06
N LYS A 192 -3.58 -23.86 8.71
CA LYS A 192 -4.17 -24.59 7.57
C LYS A 192 -5.67 -24.85 7.76
N GLU A 193 -6.11 -25.04 8.99
CA GLU A 193 -7.52 -25.23 9.37
C GLU A 193 -8.37 -24.02 9.00
N GLU A 194 -7.80 -22.82 9.03
CA GLU A 194 -8.49 -21.58 8.72
C GLU A 194 -8.42 -21.20 7.23
N ARG A 195 -7.67 -21.94 6.42
CA ARG A 195 -7.34 -21.56 5.05
C ARG A 195 -8.57 -21.32 4.16
N GLY A 196 -9.54 -22.23 4.18
CA GLY A 196 -10.76 -22.12 3.41
C GLY A 196 -11.67 -21.00 3.91
N LYS A 197 -11.85 -20.89 5.23
CA LYS A 197 -12.63 -19.83 5.88
C LYS A 197 -12.03 -18.45 5.58
N ARG A 198 -10.70 -18.33 5.71
CA ARG A 198 -9.95 -17.09 5.39
C ARG A 198 -10.18 -16.67 3.94
N ALA A 199 -10.00 -17.59 2.99
CA ALA A 199 -10.16 -17.30 1.58
C ALA A 199 -11.58 -16.77 1.26
N ARG A 200 -12.62 -17.43 1.76
CA ARG A 200 -14.02 -16.97 1.57
C ARG A 200 -14.23 -15.56 2.13
N LYS A 201 -13.93 -15.35 3.41
CA LYS A 201 -14.23 -14.09 4.09
C LYS A 201 -13.44 -12.90 3.52
N MET A 202 -12.16 -13.08 3.25
CA MET A 202 -11.32 -11.99 2.70
C MET A 202 -11.71 -11.65 1.26
N VAL A 203 -12.09 -12.63 0.45
CA VAL A 203 -12.54 -12.39 -0.92
C VAL A 203 -13.90 -11.69 -0.94
N ASP A 204 -14.85 -12.14 -0.10
CA ASP A 204 -16.15 -11.48 0.02
C ASP A 204 -16.01 -10.02 0.44
N GLU A 205 -15.12 -9.71 1.38
CA GLU A 205 -14.84 -8.33 1.82
C GLU A 205 -14.25 -7.47 0.68
N VAL A 206 -13.32 -8.05 -0.10
CA VAL A 206 -12.74 -7.36 -1.26
C VAL A 206 -13.77 -7.10 -2.35
N GLU A 207 -14.59 -8.08 -2.68
CA GLU A 207 -15.63 -7.94 -3.71
C GLU A 207 -16.73 -6.93 -3.29
N THR A 208 -16.91 -6.72 -1.98
CA THR A 208 -17.88 -5.77 -1.42
C THR A 208 -17.38 -4.32 -1.45
N ASN A 209 -16.10 -4.09 -1.13
CA ASN A 209 -15.57 -2.75 -0.85
C ASN A 209 -14.64 -2.21 -1.95
N PHE A 210 -14.25 -3.04 -2.93
CA PHE A 210 -13.30 -2.67 -3.97
C PHE A 210 -13.82 -3.09 -5.35
N GLY A 211 -13.24 -2.50 -6.39
CA GLY A 211 -13.58 -2.86 -7.76
C GLY A 211 -13.06 -4.25 -8.19
N PRO A 212 -13.59 -4.80 -9.29
CA PRO A 212 -13.19 -6.10 -9.80
C PRO A 212 -11.78 -6.05 -10.41
N CYS A 213 -11.05 -7.17 -10.30
CA CYS A 213 -9.74 -7.30 -10.93
C CYS A 213 -9.86 -7.69 -12.40
N SER A 214 -9.29 -6.87 -13.30
CA SER A 214 -9.20 -7.13 -14.74
C SER A 214 -7.77 -7.47 -15.19
N LEU A 215 -6.85 -7.76 -14.26
CA LEU A 215 -5.46 -8.18 -14.53
C LEU A 215 -4.62 -7.17 -15.34
N TYR A 216 -4.86 -5.86 -15.19
CA TYR A 216 -4.06 -4.83 -15.88
C TYR A 216 -2.57 -4.87 -15.51
N GLY A 217 -2.23 -5.23 -14.28
CA GLY A 217 -0.84 -5.34 -13.82
C GLY A 217 -0.27 -4.08 -13.17
N GLU A 218 -0.92 -2.92 -13.28
CA GLU A 218 -0.48 -1.65 -12.70
C GLU A 218 -0.19 -1.74 -11.19
N CYS A 219 -0.96 -2.56 -10.48
CA CYS A 219 -0.79 -2.78 -9.05
C CYS A 219 0.58 -3.39 -8.69
N ALA A 220 1.12 -4.27 -9.53
CA ALA A 220 2.44 -4.87 -9.32
C ALA A 220 3.57 -3.90 -9.71
N ASP A 221 3.34 -3.07 -10.76
CA ASP A 221 4.34 -2.10 -11.23
C ASP A 221 4.62 -0.99 -10.20
N VAL A 222 3.61 -0.57 -9.44
CA VAL A 222 3.76 0.48 -8.40
C VAL A 222 4.09 -0.08 -7.01
N CYS A 223 4.14 -1.41 -6.85
CA CYS A 223 4.31 -2.00 -5.53
C CYS A 223 5.69 -1.72 -4.95
N PRO A 224 5.82 -1.00 -3.81
CA PRO A 224 7.13 -0.71 -3.23
C PRO A 224 7.80 -1.93 -2.61
N ALA A 225 7.04 -2.98 -2.32
CA ALA A 225 7.53 -4.25 -1.78
C ALA A 225 7.74 -5.33 -2.87
N GLY A 226 7.53 -5.00 -4.16
CA GLY A 226 7.76 -5.92 -5.27
C GLY A 226 6.84 -7.16 -5.28
N ILE A 227 5.64 -7.07 -4.69
CA ILE A 227 4.70 -8.20 -4.67
C ILE A 227 4.34 -8.61 -6.11
N PRO A 228 4.59 -9.87 -6.48
CA PRO A 228 4.38 -10.32 -7.86
C PRO A 228 2.88 -10.44 -8.21
N LEU A 229 2.53 -10.21 -9.47
CA LEU A 229 1.15 -10.32 -9.95
C LEU A 229 0.56 -11.74 -9.77
N THR A 230 1.41 -12.76 -9.62
CA THR A 230 0.98 -14.13 -9.30
C THR A 230 0.20 -14.24 -7.99
N ALA A 231 0.35 -13.29 -7.07
CA ALA A 231 -0.47 -13.18 -5.87
C ALA A 231 -1.98 -13.05 -6.20
N VAL A 232 -2.31 -12.35 -7.28
CA VAL A 232 -3.71 -12.21 -7.73
C VAL A 232 -4.28 -13.55 -8.19
N ALA A 233 -3.49 -14.34 -8.95
CA ALA A 233 -3.93 -15.68 -9.39
C ALA A 233 -4.18 -16.63 -8.22
N ALA A 234 -3.48 -16.46 -7.11
CA ALA A 234 -3.66 -17.27 -5.92
C ALA A 234 -5.03 -17.08 -5.26
N ILE A 235 -5.67 -15.92 -5.39
CA ILE A 235 -7.03 -15.68 -4.90
C ILE A 235 -8.01 -16.68 -5.52
N ASN A 236 -7.98 -16.82 -6.84
CA ASN A 236 -8.86 -17.75 -7.54
C ASN A 236 -8.56 -19.21 -7.16
N LYS A 237 -7.27 -19.55 -6.99
CA LYS A 237 -6.85 -20.87 -6.53
C LYS A 237 -7.37 -21.19 -5.13
N GLU A 238 -7.22 -20.27 -4.18
CA GLU A 238 -7.69 -20.46 -2.80
C GLU A 238 -9.21 -20.48 -2.71
N ARG A 239 -9.90 -19.64 -3.49
CA ARG A 239 -11.37 -19.63 -3.61
C ARG A 239 -11.90 -20.97 -4.15
N ALA A 240 -11.33 -21.48 -5.25
CA ALA A 240 -11.71 -22.78 -5.80
C ALA A 240 -11.45 -23.93 -4.81
N ARG A 241 -10.31 -23.92 -4.14
CA ARG A 241 -10.01 -24.89 -3.07
C ARG A 241 -11.01 -24.82 -1.93
N ALA A 242 -11.35 -23.62 -1.46
CA ALA A 242 -12.33 -23.41 -0.40
C ALA A 242 -13.73 -23.90 -0.79
N ALA A 243 -14.12 -23.79 -2.07
CA ALA A 243 -15.39 -24.32 -2.57
C ALA A 243 -15.42 -25.86 -2.62
N LEU A 244 -14.28 -26.48 -2.91
CA LEU A 244 -14.17 -27.95 -2.98
C LEU A 244 -14.00 -28.60 -1.61
N SER A 245 -13.47 -27.89 -0.61
CA SER A 245 -13.27 -28.37 0.75
C SER A 245 -14.49 -28.11 1.65
N ALA A 246 -15.69 -28.45 1.20
CA ALA A 246 -16.98 -28.19 1.88
C ALA A 246 -17.14 -28.78 3.30
N LYS A 247 -16.04 -29.17 3.95
CA LYS A 247 -16.03 -29.71 5.32
C LYS A 247 -15.69 -28.69 6.42
N ASP A 248 -15.40 -27.44 6.05
CA ASP A 248 -15.02 -26.38 7.00
C ASP A 248 -16.23 -25.48 7.28
N HIS A 249 -17.20 -26.03 7.98
CA HIS A 249 -18.30 -25.27 8.58
C HIS A 249 -17.93 -24.82 9.99
#